data_8f4837e80a7f5f40b42d6fad9a2617fa
#
_entry.id   8f4837e80a7f5f40b42d6fad9a2617fa
#
_cell.length_a   1.000
_cell.length_b   1.000
_cell.length_c   1.000
_cell.angle_alpha   90.00
_cell.angle_beta   90.00
_cell.angle_gamma   90.00
#
_symmetry.space_group_name_H-M   'P 1'
#
loop_
_entity.id
_entity.type
_entity.pdbx_description
1 polymer ?
#
loop_
_entity_poly.entity_id
_entity_poly.type
_entity_poly.pdbx_seq_one_letter_code
_entity_poly.pdbx_strand_id
1 'polypeptide(L)'
;HSKPINILYIMADDHAYQAISAYGSEISKLAPTPNIDRIAKDGARMDDVFCTNSICGPSRASILTGNFSHINGFYKNVDGGDFNGNQLTFPKIFQSNGYQTAVIGKWHLGTAPTGFDYSKVLINWGGQGTYYRPQFCINGKDTVLETKRHSTQVIEDDCIKWLANRD
;
A
#
# COMPACT_ATOMS: atom_id res chain seq x y z
N HIS A 1 -30.80 4.12 5.68
CA HIS A 1 -29.35 4.15 5.84
C HIS A 1 -28.73 3.76 4.51
N SER A 2 -27.85 4.60 3.95
CA SER A 2 -27.04 4.23 2.78
C SER A 2 -26.11 3.08 3.18
N LYS A 3 -25.94 2.08 2.28
CA LYS A 3 -24.98 1.02 2.51
C LYS A 3 -23.56 1.63 2.62
N PRO A 4 -22.71 1.16 3.53
CA PRO A 4 -21.33 1.61 3.62
C PRO A 4 -20.59 1.35 2.29
N ILE A 5 -19.74 2.29 1.89
CA ILE A 5 -18.98 2.22 0.63
C ILE A 5 -17.72 1.41 0.89
N ASN A 6 -17.41 0.43 0.03
CA ASN A 6 -16.13 -0.25 0.06
C ASN A 6 -15.03 0.68 -0.48
N ILE A 7 -13.86 0.64 0.15
CA ILE A 7 -12.71 1.46 -0.22
C ILE A 7 -11.54 0.54 -0.57
N LEU A 8 -11.04 0.68 -1.80
CA LEU A 8 -9.83 0.00 -2.25
C LEU A 8 -8.76 1.06 -2.54
N TYR A 9 -7.68 1.02 -1.78
CA TYR A 9 -6.51 1.86 -1.99
C TYR A 9 -5.38 1.03 -2.62
N ILE A 10 -4.90 1.46 -3.80
CA ILE A 10 -3.79 0.80 -4.49
C ILE A 10 -2.65 1.81 -4.64
N MET A 11 -1.46 1.44 -4.17
CA MET A 11 -0.26 2.25 -4.27
C MET A 11 0.80 1.52 -5.11
N ALA A 12 1.22 2.14 -6.19
CA ALA A 12 2.39 1.72 -6.96
C ALA A 12 3.64 2.43 -6.44
N ASP A 13 4.66 1.65 -6.06
CA ASP A 13 5.92 2.15 -5.54
C ASP A 13 6.88 2.47 -6.70
N ASP A 14 7.53 3.63 -6.65
CA ASP A 14 8.46 4.10 -7.70
C ASP A 14 7.88 4.13 -9.13
N HIS A 15 6.58 4.33 -9.26
CA HIS A 15 5.90 4.44 -10.55
C HIS A 15 5.69 5.91 -10.90
N ALA A 16 6.52 6.42 -11.79
CA ALA A 16 6.43 7.82 -12.23
C ALA A 16 5.11 8.08 -12.98
N TYR A 17 4.47 9.22 -12.74
CA TYR A 17 3.21 9.56 -13.41
C TYR A 17 3.36 9.63 -14.93
N GLN A 18 4.54 9.98 -15.45
CA GLN A 18 4.84 9.96 -16.89
C GLN A 18 4.75 8.56 -17.50
N ALA A 19 4.89 7.51 -16.72
CA ALA A 19 4.74 6.13 -17.17
C ALA A 19 3.28 5.63 -17.16
N ILE A 20 2.33 6.46 -16.72
CA ILE A 20 0.89 6.18 -16.77
C ILE A 20 0.30 6.81 -18.02
N SER A 21 -0.28 5.98 -18.92
CA SER A 21 -0.72 6.43 -20.23
C SER A 21 -1.89 7.43 -20.21
N ALA A 22 -2.69 7.44 -19.15
CA ALA A 22 -3.74 8.44 -18.95
C ALA A 22 -3.21 9.89 -18.89
N TYR A 23 -1.92 10.09 -18.58
CA TYR A 23 -1.28 11.43 -18.58
C TYR A 23 -0.68 11.82 -19.94
N GLY A 24 -0.64 10.93 -20.93
CA GLY A 24 -0.32 11.24 -22.32
C GLY A 24 1.15 11.50 -22.63
N SER A 25 2.09 11.01 -21.81
CA SER A 25 3.51 11.18 -22.07
C SER A 25 4.06 10.26 -23.18
N GLU A 26 5.21 10.59 -23.75
CA GLU A 26 5.87 9.75 -24.76
C GLU A 26 6.31 8.40 -24.19
N ILE A 27 6.73 8.35 -22.92
CA ILE A 27 7.14 7.11 -22.25
C ILE A 27 5.97 6.11 -22.15
N SER A 28 4.78 6.61 -21.87
CA SER A 28 3.58 5.79 -21.73
C SER A 28 3.14 5.10 -23.03
N LYS A 29 3.61 5.58 -24.19
CA LYS A 29 3.37 4.92 -25.48
C LYS A 29 4.11 3.60 -25.61
N LEU A 30 5.26 3.45 -24.92
CA LEU A 30 6.08 2.25 -24.92
C LEU A 30 5.53 1.17 -23.96
N ALA A 31 4.87 1.60 -22.88
CA ALA A 31 4.31 0.73 -21.85
C ALA A 31 2.93 1.24 -21.42
N PRO A 32 1.88 1.03 -22.22
CA PRO A 32 0.55 1.51 -21.89
C PRO A 32 -0.03 0.84 -20.64
N THR A 33 -0.81 1.59 -19.88
CA THR A 33 -1.42 1.17 -18.61
C THR A 33 -2.95 1.11 -18.69
N PRO A 34 -3.54 0.23 -19.51
CA PRO A 34 -4.96 0.28 -19.88
C PRO A 34 -5.91 0.12 -18.68
N ASN A 35 -5.51 -0.64 -17.66
CA ASN A 35 -6.33 -0.83 -16.47
C ASN A 35 -6.32 0.40 -15.55
N ILE A 36 -5.18 1.09 -15.43
CA ILE A 36 -5.09 2.35 -14.69
C ILE A 36 -5.84 3.44 -15.44
N ASP A 37 -5.68 3.50 -16.78
CA ASP A 37 -6.38 4.46 -17.65
C ASP A 37 -7.90 4.31 -17.57
N ARG A 38 -8.40 3.08 -17.40
CA ARG A 38 -9.83 2.84 -17.18
C ARG A 38 -10.32 3.48 -15.87
N ILE A 39 -9.53 3.41 -14.78
CA ILE A 39 -9.88 4.09 -13.53
C ILE A 39 -9.97 5.60 -13.75
N ALA A 40 -9.02 6.18 -14.47
CA ALA A 40 -9.04 7.61 -14.82
C ALA A 40 -10.25 8.00 -15.69
N LYS A 41 -10.63 7.13 -16.64
CA LYS A 41 -11.75 7.37 -17.55
C LYS A 41 -13.10 7.25 -16.85
N ASP A 42 -13.28 6.23 -16.03
CA ASP A 42 -14.56 5.91 -15.38
C ASP A 42 -14.76 6.66 -14.05
N GLY A 43 -13.70 7.25 -13.52
CA GLY A 43 -13.66 8.01 -12.28
C GLY A 43 -13.10 9.41 -12.46
N ALA A 44 -11.96 9.70 -11.83
CA ALA A 44 -11.29 10.99 -11.91
C ALA A 44 -9.77 10.81 -12.01
N ARG A 45 -9.13 11.69 -12.79
CA ARG A 45 -7.68 11.89 -12.81
C ARG A 45 -7.36 13.19 -12.08
N MET A 46 -6.39 13.14 -11.18
CA MET A 46 -5.90 14.32 -10.47
C MET A 46 -4.54 14.70 -11.04
N ASP A 47 -4.41 15.92 -11.55
CA ASP A 47 -3.20 16.38 -12.21
C ASP A 47 -2.22 17.05 -11.24
N ASP A 48 -2.72 17.65 -10.16
CA ASP A 48 -1.94 18.38 -9.16
C ASP A 48 -2.05 17.70 -7.78
N VAL A 49 -1.28 16.62 -7.59
CA VAL A 49 -1.17 15.91 -6.32
C VAL A 49 0.26 15.97 -5.81
N PHE A 50 0.43 16.36 -4.56
CA PHE A 50 1.73 16.54 -3.93
C PHE A 50 1.93 15.55 -2.79
N CYS A 51 3.11 14.93 -2.75
CA CYS A 51 3.52 14.10 -1.64
C CYS A 51 4.25 14.93 -0.59
N THR A 52 3.86 14.82 0.67
CA THR A 52 4.45 15.59 1.76
C THR A 52 5.88 15.18 2.10
N ASN A 53 6.22 13.91 1.84
CA ASN A 53 7.56 13.36 1.98
C ASN A 53 7.69 12.19 0.99
N SER A 54 8.36 12.43 -0.13
CA SER A 54 8.40 11.55 -1.31
C SER A 54 9.44 10.42 -1.19
N ILE A 55 9.53 9.78 -0.04
CA ILE A 55 10.33 8.58 0.18
C ILE A 55 9.45 7.47 0.79
N CYS A 56 9.75 6.21 0.52
CA CYS A 56 8.90 5.04 0.79
C CYS A 56 8.18 5.04 2.14
N GLY A 57 8.91 4.85 3.24
CA GLY A 57 8.32 4.75 4.58
C GLY A 57 7.64 6.03 5.05
N PRO A 58 8.27 7.21 4.96
CA PRO A 58 7.65 8.48 5.34
C PRO A 58 6.37 8.80 4.59
N SER A 59 6.30 8.54 3.28
CA SER A 59 5.08 8.67 2.50
C SER A 59 3.97 7.77 3.03
N ARG A 60 4.29 6.50 3.32
CA ARG A 60 3.35 5.52 3.86
C ARG A 60 2.85 5.92 5.25
N ALA A 61 3.73 6.39 6.12
CA ALA A 61 3.37 6.90 7.45
C ALA A 61 2.44 8.11 7.35
N SER A 62 2.70 9.05 6.44
CA SER A 62 1.86 10.22 6.19
C SER A 62 0.48 9.82 5.67
N ILE A 63 0.40 8.87 4.75
CA ILE A 63 -0.87 8.34 4.23
C ILE A 63 -1.68 7.69 5.35
N LEU A 64 -1.05 6.84 6.17
CA LEU A 64 -1.74 6.13 7.25
C LEU A 64 -2.29 7.07 8.32
N THR A 65 -1.53 8.10 8.68
CA THR A 65 -1.87 9.00 9.81
C THR A 65 -2.61 10.25 9.38
N GLY A 66 -2.55 10.63 8.09
CA GLY A 66 -3.01 11.94 7.62
C GLY A 66 -2.14 13.11 8.12
N ASN A 67 -0.97 12.83 8.70
CA ASN A 67 -0.10 13.83 9.31
C ASN A 67 1.21 13.97 8.54
N PHE A 68 1.77 15.18 8.55
CA PHE A 68 3.14 15.43 8.07
C PHE A 68 4.17 14.62 8.87
N SER A 69 5.30 14.30 8.24
CA SER A 69 6.34 13.46 8.82
C SER A 69 6.90 13.97 10.16
N HIS A 70 6.98 15.30 10.35
CA HIS A 70 7.43 15.88 11.62
C HIS A 70 6.41 15.72 12.77
N ILE A 71 5.14 15.46 12.45
CA ILE A 71 4.08 15.18 13.42
C ILE A 71 4.01 13.68 13.70
N ASN A 72 4.02 12.84 12.65
CA ASN A 72 3.94 11.39 12.83
C ASN A 72 5.26 10.75 13.29
N GLY A 73 6.36 11.50 13.26
CA GLY A 73 7.67 11.08 13.74
C GLY A 73 8.48 10.20 12.80
N PHE A 74 7.94 9.86 11.61
CA PHE A 74 8.59 8.97 10.65
C PHE A 74 8.99 9.74 9.38
N TYR A 75 10.21 10.27 9.34
CA TYR A 75 10.64 11.21 8.30
C TYR A 75 11.81 10.75 7.43
N LYS A 76 12.33 9.55 7.65
CA LYS A 76 13.41 8.97 6.83
C LYS A 76 13.39 7.43 6.88
N ASN A 77 13.86 6.79 5.82
CA ASN A 77 14.16 5.37 5.83
C ASN A 77 15.52 5.17 6.50
N VAL A 78 15.55 4.54 7.65
CA VAL A 78 16.77 4.14 8.34
C VAL A 78 16.60 2.75 8.90
N ASP A 79 17.67 2.00 8.99
CA ASP A 79 17.68 0.73 9.69
C ASP A 79 17.32 0.98 11.17
N GLY A 80 16.31 0.26 11.66
CA GLY A 80 15.79 0.44 13.01
C GLY A 80 14.89 1.66 13.20
N GLY A 81 14.51 2.34 12.14
CA GLY A 81 13.48 3.37 12.17
C GLY A 81 12.10 2.73 12.29
N ASP A 82 11.48 2.86 13.45
CA ASP A 82 10.22 2.22 13.78
C ASP A 82 9.06 3.23 13.76
N PHE A 83 8.07 2.97 12.90
CA PHE A 83 6.82 3.72 12.92
C PHE A 83 6.05 3.39 14.21
N ASN A 84 5.66 4.42 14.94
CA ASN A 84 4.80 4.23 16.10
C ASN A 84 3.39 3.79 15.69
N GLY A 85 3.17 2.48 15.66
CA GLY A 85 1.90 1.88 15.32
C GLY A 85 0.75 2.17 16.30
N ASN A 86 1.02 2.79 17.47
CA ASN A 86 -0.03 3.20 18.42
C ASN A 86 -0.76 4.50 18.01
N GLN A 87 -0.20 5.24 17.05
CA GLN A 87 -0.86 6.43 16.53
C GLN A 87 -2.23 6.10 15.92
N LEU A 88 -3.10 7.09 15.88
CA LEU A 88 -4.34 7.01 15.15
C LEU A 88 -4.05 6.94 13.65
N THR A 89 -4.58 5.92 13.00
CA THR A 89 -4.44 5.71 11.54
C THR A 89 -5.82 5.46 10.94
N PHE A 90 -5.99 5.77 9.65
CA PHE A 90 -7.29 5.59 9.00
C PHE A 90 -7.82 4.14 9.06
N PRO A 91 -6.99 3.06 8.97
CA PRO A 91 -7.50 1.70 9.13
C PRO A 91 -8.13 1.45 10.51
N LYS A 92 -7.55 2.00 11.58
CA LYS A 92 -8.13 1.90 12.93
C LYS A 92 -9.47 2.60 13.03
N ILE A 93 -9.61 3.76 12.37
CA ILE A 93 -10.87 4.47 12.30
C ILE A 93 -11.91 3.63 11.56
N PHE A 94 -11.55 3.01 10.44
CA PHE A 94 -12.46 2.12 9.71
C PHE A 94 -12.87 0.90 10.55
N GLN A 95 -11.93 0.24 11.21
CA GLN A 95 -12.24 -0.88 12.11
C GLN A 95 -13.22 -0.47 13.21
N SER A 96 -13.00 0.68 13.86
CA SER A 96 -13.91 1.19 14.92
C SER A 96 -15.32 1.52 14.41
N ASN A 97 -15.48 1.67 13.09
CA ASN A 97 -16.76 1.88 12.42
C ASN A 97 -17.29 0.61 11.71
N GLY A 98 -16.77 -0.56 12.05
CA GLY A 98 -17.29 -1.84 11.58
C GLY A 98 -16.83 -2.28 10.19
N TYR A 99 -15.79 -1.63 9.63
CA TYR A 99 -15.18 -2.10 8.38
C TYR A 99 -14.20 -3.23 8.65
N GLN A 100 -14.19 -4.23 7.77
CA GLN A 100 -13.06 -5.15 7.67
C GLN A 100 -11.91 -4.47 6.93
N THR A 101 -10.70 -4.60 7.48
CA THR A 101 -9.51 -3.91 6.97
C THR A 101 -8.40 -4.88 6.62
N ALA A 102 -7.72 -4.66 5.50
CA ALA A 102 -6.56 -5.45 5.11
C ALA A 102 -5.44 -4.59 4.52
N VAL A 103 -4.20 -5.05 4.71
CA VAL A 103 -3.02 -4.54 4.01
C VAL A 103 -2.22 -5.70 3.41
N ILE A 104 -1.95 -5.63 2.11
CA ILE A 104 -1.23 -6.67 1.38
C ILE A 104 -0.15 -6.00 0.52
N GLY A 105 1.09 -6.47 0.62
CA GLY A 105 2.20 -5.96 -0.18
C GLY A 105 3.32 -5.31 0.61
N LYS A 106 3.93 -4.24 0.07
CA LYS A 106 5.03 -3.52 0.73
C LYS A 106 4.50 -2.69 1.90
N TRP A 107 5.13 -2.85 3.06
CA TRP A 107 4.84 -2.08 4.28
C TRP A 107 5.89 -1.00 4.56
N HIS A 108 7.13 -1.39 4.79
CA HIS A 108 8.31 -0.51 4.92
C HIS A 108 8.23 0.52 6.06
N LEU A 109 7.72 0.12 7.21
CA LEU A 109 7.55 1.01 8.38
C LEU A 109 8.27 0.52 9.66
N GLY A 110 9.15 -0.47 9.54
CA GLY A 110 9.97 -0.95 10.66
C GLY A 110 9.22 -1.84 11.66
N THR A 111 7.93 -1.67 11.83
CA THR A 111 7.07 -2.42 12.77
C THR A 111 5.96 -3.18 12.06
N ALA A 112 5.38 -4.15 12.76
CA ALA A 112 4.22 -4.88 12.21
C ALA A 112 3.02 -3.96 11.97
N PRO A 113 2.20 -4.21 10.92
CA PRO A 113 0.96 -3.47 10.68
C PRO A 113 0.00 -3.54 11.86
N THR A 114 -0.62 -2.41 12.19
CA THR A 114 -1.66 -2.31 13.20
C THR A 114 -2.93 -1.66 12.61
N GLY A 115 -4.11 -2.03 13.12
CA GLY A 115 -5.37 -1.53 12.61
C GLY A 115 -5.88 -2.28 11.38
N PHE A 116 -5.45 -3.52 11.20
CA PHE A 116 -5.89 -4.39 10.12
C PHE A 116 -6.34 -5.74 10.67
N ASP A 117 -7.46 -6.25 10.14
CA ASP A 117 -7.95 -7.60 10.44
C ASP A 117 -7.11 -8.67 9.72
N TYR A 118 -6.55 -8.28 8.57
CA TYR A 118 -5.63 -9.12 7.82
C TYR A 118 -4.43 -8.30 7.34
N SER A 119 -3.24 -8.85 7.52
CA SER A 119 -2.03 -8.29 6.92
C SER A 119 -1.16 -9.38 6.32
N LYS A 120 -0.71 -9.18 5.08
CA LYS A 120 0.33 -10.00 4.44
C LYS A 120 1.32 -9.08 3.75
N VAL A 121 2.41 -8.80 4.44
CA VAL A 121 3.37 -7.79 4.02
C VAL A 121 4.75 -8.38 3.81
N LEU A 122 5.48 -7.80 2.85
CA LEU A 122 6.85 -8.19 2.55
C LEU A 122 7.73 -8.05 3.80
N ILE A 123 8.53 -9.06 4.05
CA ILE A 123 9.47 -9.10 5.18
C ILE A 123 10.61 -8.09 4.96
N ASN A 124 11.29 -7.84 6.06
CA ASN A 124 12.09 -6.69 6.38
C ASN A 124 11.20 -5.48 6.57
N TRP A 125 10.70 -5.34 7.78
CA TRP A 125 9.83 -4.23 8.18
C TRP A 125 10.35 -2.87 7.76
N GLY A 126 11.69 -2.71 7.73
CA GLY A 126 12.40 -1.55 7.23
C GLY A 126 12.84 -1.65 5.77
N GLY A 127 12.43 -2.70 5.02
CA GLY A 127 12.91 -2.96 3.67
C GLY A 127 11.82 -3.09 2.62
N GLN A 128 12.26 -3.29 1.38
CA GLN A 128 11.39 -3.41 0.22
C GLN A 128 10.92 -4.84 -0.03
N GLY A 129 11.57 -5.83 0.59
CA GLY A 129 11.44 -7.22 0.21
C GLY A 129 12.18 -7.53 -1.10
N THR A 130 11.89 -8.68 -1.68
CA THR A 130 12.46 -9.13 -2.96
C THR A 130 11.35 -9.35 -3.98
N TYR A 131 11.66 -9.11 -5.27
CA TYR A 131 10.70 -9.37 -6.35
C TYR A 131 10.54 -10.87 -6.63
N TYR A 132 11.65 -11.61 -6.59
CA TYR A 132 11.66 -13.06 -6.75
C TYR A 132 11.95 -13.71 -5.41
N ARG A 133 11.30 -14.85 -5.15
CA ARG A 133 11.36 -15.56 -3.88
C ARG A 133 11.03 -14.62 -2.69
N PRO A 134 9.95 -13.84 -2.78
CA PRO A 134 9.59 -12.92 -1.71
C PRO A 134 9.21 -13.68 -0.45
N GLN A 135 9.58 -13.10 0.69
CA GLN A 135 9.09 -13.53 1.98
C GLN A 135 8.00 -12.57 2.45
N PHE A 136 6.93 -13.13 2.99
CA PHE A 136 5.83 -12.37 3.56
C PHE A 136 5.66 -12.71 5.04
N CYS A 137 5.27 -11.72 5.83
CA CYS A 137 4.77 -11.92 7.16
C CYS A 137 3.25 -11.77 7.17
N ILE A 138 2.57 -12.75 7.75
CA ILE A 138 1.11 -12.77 7.86
C ILE A 138 0.73 -12.43 9.29
N ASN A 139 -0.10 -11.41 9.47
CA ASN A 139 -0.63 -10.96 10.76
C ASN A 139 0.46 -10.74 11.83
N GLY A 140 1.65 -10.33 11.42
CA GLY A 140 2.77 -10.06 12.32
C GLY A 140 3.42 -11.30 12.97
N LYS A 141 3.04 -12.51 12.56
CA LYS A 141 3.47 -13.78 13.21
C LYS A 141 4.10 -14.76 12.23
N ASP A 142 3.36 -15.17 11.23
CA ASP A 142 3.77 -16.25 10.35
C ASP A 142 4.58 -15.74 9.16
N THR A 143 5.65 -16.45 8.83
CA THR A 143 6.48 -16.13 7.68
C THR A 143 6.30 -17.16 6.58
N VAL A 144 6.00 -16.70 5.38
CA VAL A 144 5.86 -17.54 4.19
C VAL A 144 6.86 -17.12 3.13
N LEU A 145 7.65 -18.08 2.64
CA LEU A 145 8.55 -17.91 1.49
C LEU A 145 7.85 -18.38 0.21
N GLU A 146 7.67 -17.48 -0.74
CA GLU A 146 7.24 -17.86 -2.08
C GLU A 146 8.47 -18.21 -2.94
N THR A 147 8.47 -19.38 -3.57
CA THR A 147 9.67 -19.88 -4.28
C THR A 147 9.56 -19.83 -5.80
N LYS A 148 8.37 -19.66 -6.35
CA LYS A 148 8.10 -19.86 -7.79
C LYS A 148 7.58 -18.63 -8.51
N ARG A 149 7.05 -17.63 -7.77
CA ARG A 149 6.32 -16.51 -8.36
C ARG A 149 6.95 -15.17 -8.04
N HIS A 150 6.70 -14.20 -8.89
CA HIS A 150 7.04 -12.81 -8.65
C HIS A 150 6.14 -12.21 -7.54
N SER A 151 6.68 -11.31 -6.73
CA SER A 151 5.96 -10.69 -5.60
C SER A 151 4.62 -10.04 -6.01
N THR A 152 4.59 -9.36 -7.15
CA THR A 152 3.38 -8.71 -7.66
C THR A 152 2.26 -9.71 -7.92
N GLN A 153 2.56 -10.88 -8.50
CA GLN A 153 1.57 -11.94 -8.73
C GLN A 153 1.01 -12.50 -7.42
N VAL A 154 1.88 -12.69 -6.43
CA VAL A 154 1.44 -13.17 -5.11
C VAL A 154 0.54 -12.15 -4.42
N ILE A 155 0.92 -10.88 -4.47
CA ILE A 155 0.14 -9.77 -3.90
C ILE A 155 -1.22 -9.67 -4.58
N GLU A 156 -1.28 -9.74 -5.91
CA GLU A 156 -2.51 -9.69 -6.69
C GLU A 156 -3.47 -10.82 -6.28
N ASP A 157 -2.98 -12.08 -6.31
CA ASP A 157 -3.79 -13.25 -5.94
C ASP A 157 -4.34 -13.16 -4.51
N ASP A 158 -3.50 -12.71 -3.57
CA ASP A 158 -3.91 -12.55 -2.17
C ASP A 158 -4.95 -11.43 -2.00
N CYS A 159 -4.80 -10.33 -2.73
CA CYS A 159 -5.79 -9.26 -2.75
C CYS A 159 -7.14 -9.75 -3.29
N ILE A 160 -7.14 -10.44 -4.43
CA ILE A 160 -8.37 -11.00 -5.04
C ILE A 160 -9.02 -12.01 -4.10
N LYS A 161 -8.21 -12.92 -3.52
CA LYS A 161 -8.69 -13.92 -2.58
C LYS A 161 -9.32 -13.29 -1.33
N TRP A 162 -8.67 -12.28 -0.76
CA TRP A 162 -9.21 -11.59 0.41
C TRP A 162 -10.53 -10.88 0.07
N LEU A 163 -10.57 -10.15 -1.06
CA LEU A 163 -11.77 -9.47 -1.53
C LEU A 163 -12.94 -10.43 -1.79
N ALA A 164 -12.67 -11.63 -2.28
CA ALA A 164 -13.70 -12.64 -2.54
C ALA A 164 -14.27 -13.30 -1.26
N ASN A 165 -13.51 -13.29 -0.16
CA ASN A 165 -13.87 -13.98 1.08
C ASN A 165 -14.22 -13.03 2.24
N ARG A 166 -14.29 -11.72 1.99
CA ARG A 166 -14.76 -10.77 3.00
C ARG A 166 -16.28 -10.86 3.16
N ASP A 167 -16.77 -10.54 4.35
CA ASP A 167 -18.20 -10.46 4.66
C ASP A 167 -18.88 -9.22 4.06
#